data_ebb22b5b24fb9005e096a1c704e27338
#
_entry.id   ebb22b5b24fb9005e096a1c704e27338
#
_cell.length_a   1.000
_cell.length_b   1.000
_cell.length_c   1.000
_cell.angle_alpha   90.00
_cell.angle_beta   90.00
_cell.angle_gamma   90.00
#
_symmetry.space_group_name_H-M   'P 1'
#
loop_
_entity.id
_entity.type
_entity.pdbx_description
1 polymer ?
#
loop_
_entity_poly.entity_id
_entity_poly.type
_entity_poly.pdbx_seq_one_letter_code
_entity_poly.pdbx_strand_id
1 'polypeptide(L)'
;MITNAINAVKEFNKAFKIEYSETQEANLDDSIVELRYRLMQEENNEYLEAARRKDLVEIADALGDKLYILCGTILAHGLQDKIVEVFNEIQKSNMSKLSIDGTPVIREDWKILKGPN
;
A
#
# COMPACT_ATOMS: atom_id res chain seq x y z
N MET A 1 -13.87 2.45 2.47
CA MET A 1 -12.64 3.02 3.00
C MET A 1 -11.55 3.08 1.97
N ILE A 2 -10.78 2.00 1.79
CA ILE A 2 -9.74 2.01 0.75
C ILE A 2 -10.36 2.20 -0.64
N THR A 3 -11.54 1.69 -0.88
CA THR A 3 -12.26 1.85 -2.13
C THR A 3 -12.51 3.33 -2.46
N ASN A 4 -12.85 4.12 -1.45
CA ASN A 4 -13.07 5.57 -1.65
C ASN A 4 -11.76 6.27 -2.03
N ALA A 5 -10.64 5.90 -1.41
CA ALA A 5 -9.34 6.45 -1.74
C ALA A 5 -8.93 6.08 -3.16
N ILE A 6 -9.13 4.83 -3.55
CA ILE A 6 -8.83 4.37 -4.90
C ILE A 6 -9.68 5.13 -5.94
N ASN A 7 -10.96 5.30 -5.66
CA ASN A 7 -11.86 6.04 -6.56
C ASN A 7 -11.44 7.50 -6.71
N ALA A 8 -10.97 8.13 -5.63
CA ALA A 8 -10.47 9.50 -5.70
C ALA A 8 -9.22 9.59 -6.59
N VAL A 9 -8.30 8.66 -6.47
CA VAL A 9 -7.10 8.63 -7.31
C VAL A 9 -7.46 8.31 -8.77
N LYS A 10 -8.43 7.42 -8.97
CA LYS A 10 -8.94 7.14 -10.32
C LYS A 10 -9.49 8.38 -10.98
N GLU A 11 -10.23 9.20 -10.23
CA GLU A 11 -10.76 10.47 -10.70
C GLU A 11 -9.61 11.41 -11.08
N PHE A 12 -8.58 11.50 -10.25
CA PHE A 12 -7.38 12.28 -10.55
C PHE A 12 -6.72 11.80 -11.84
N ASN A 13 -6.55 10.48 -11.98
CA ASN A 13 -5.93 9.91 -13.18
C ASN A 13 -6.72 10.27 -14.44
N LYS A 14 -8.04 10.20 -14.39
CA LYS A 14 -8.88 10.57 -15.51
C LYS A 14 -8.74 12.07 -15.85
N ALA A 15 -8.75 12.91 -14.83
CA ALA A 15 -8.66 14.37 -15.03
C ALA A 15 -7.32 14.79 -15.63
N PHE A 16 -6.24 14.13 -15.23
CA PHE A 16 -4.88 14.45 -15.69
C PHE A 16 -4.39 13.52 -16.79
N LYS A 17 -5.27 12.68 -17.34
CA LYS A 17 -4.97 11.77 -18.45
C LYS A 17 -3.80 10.84 -18.15
N ILE A 18 -3.74 10.35 -16.90
CA ILE A 18 -2.76 9.35 -16.49
C ILE A 18 -3.38 7.98 -16.74
N GLU A 19 -2.68 7.13 -17.47
CA GLU A 19 -3.17 5.81 -17.81
C GLU A 19 -3.22 4.89 -16.59
N TYR A 20 -4.23 4.04 -16.54
CA TYR A 20 -4.36 2.98 -15.57
C TYR A 20 -5.05 1.80 -16.24
N SER A 21 -5.03 0.63 -15.61
CA SER A 21 -5.60 -0.56 -16.22
C SER A 21 -7.00 -0.86 -15.65
N GLU A 22 -7.94 -1.18 -16.51
CA GLU A 22 -9.26 -1.65 -16.10
C GLU A 22 -9.25 -3.16 -15.82
N THR A 23 -8.24 -3.86 -16.31
CA THR A 23 -8.06 -5.30 -16.08
C THR A 23 -6.75 -5.55 -15.35
N GLN A 24 -6.69 -6.65 -14.61
CA GLN A 24 -5.49 -7.04 -13.89
C GLN A 24 -4.32 -7.25 -14.85
N GLU A 25 -3.19 -6.62 -14.56
CA GLU A 25 -2.03 -6.68 -15.44
C GLU A 25 -0.73 -6.66 -14.64
N ALA A 26 0.02 -7.75 -14.74
CA ALA A 26 1.34 -7.86 -14.15
C ALA A 26 2.42 -7.28 -15.06
N ASN A 27 2.21 -7.36 -16.36
CA ASN A 27 3.22 -7.02 -17.36
C ASN A 27 3.09 -5.57 -17.83
N LEU A 28 3.44 -4.64 -16.95
CA LEU A 28 3.52 -3.23 -17.30
C LEU A 28 4.88 -2.93 -17.91
N ASP A 29 4.95 -1.83 -18.65
CA ASP A 29 6.20 -1.32 -19.17
C ASP A 29 7.18 -1.07 -18.00
N ASP A 30 8.44 -1.44 -18.17
CA ASP A 30 9.46 -1.30 -17.12
C ASP A 30 9.56 0.13 -16.62
N SER A 31 9.39 1.11 -17.52
CA SER A 31 9.43 2.53 -17.13
C SER A 31 8.32 2.89 -16.14
N ILE A 32 7.15 2.28 -16.29
CA ILE A 32 6.02 2.51 -15.39
C ILE A 32 6.30 1.86 -14.03
N VAL A 33 6.78 0.62 -14.04
CA VAL A 33 7.11 -0.09 -12.81
C VAL A 33 8.15 0.69 -12.01
N GLU A 34 9.20 1.15 -12.66
CA GLU A 34 10.25 1.94 -12.00
C GLU A 34 9.74 3.27 -11.49
N LEU A 35 8.88 3.94 -12.25
CA LEU A 35 8.25 5.19 -11.81
C LEU A 35 7.44 4.95 -10.53
N ARG A 36 6.58 3.93 -10.54
CA ARG A 36 5.75 3.62 -9.36
C ARG A 36 6.62 3.30 -8.16
N TYR A 37 7.68 2.53 -8.34
CA TYR A 37 8.63 2.23 -7.26
C TYR A 37 9.26 3.50 -6.71
N ARG A 38 9.78 4.38 -7.60
CA ARG A 38 10.42 5.63 -7.17
C ARG A 38 9.47 6.54 -6.40
N LEU A 39 8.23 6.66 -6.86
CA LEU A 39 7.25 7.50 -6.19
C LEU A 39 7.00 7.02 -4.77
N MET A 40 6.85 5.71 -4.58
CA MET A 40 6.67 5.14 -3.25
C MET A 40 7.92 5.34 -2.38
N GLN A 41 9.09 5.22 -2.97
CA GLN A 41 10.35 5.42 -2.24
C GLN A 41 10.52 6.87 -1.78
N GLU A 42 10.15 7.82 -2.62
CA GLU A 42 10.19 9.24 -2.27
C GLU A 42 9.32 9.52 -1.04
N GLU A 43 8.13 8.93 -0.99
CA GLU A 43 7.23 9.12 0.15
C GLU A 43 7.77 8.44 1.42
N ASN A 44 8.44 7.30 1.28
CA ASN A 44 9.11 6.67 2.40
C ASN A 44 10.21 7.57 2.97
N ASN A 45 10.98 8.21 2.09
CA ASN A 45 12.05 9.11 2.51
C ASN A 45 11.48 10.35 3.21
N GLU A 46 10.40 10.92 2.70
CA GLU A 46 9.74 12.06 3.31
C GLU A 46 9.18 11.72 4.68
N TYR A 47 8.56 10.53 4.82
CA TYR A 47 8.11 10.06 6.12
C TYR A 47 9.26 9.98 7.11
N LEU A 48 10.38 9.38 6.72
CA LEU A 48 11.53 9.20 7.61
C LEU A 48 12.06 10.54 8.11
N GLU A 49 12.21 11.51 7.20
CA GLU A 49 12.68 12.84 7.56
C GLU A 49 11.72 13.54 8.52
N ALA A 50 10.42 13.49 8.22
CA ALA A 50 9.41 14.10 9.07
C ALA A 50 9.37 13.45 10.45
N ALA A 51 9.46 12.12 10.51
CA ALA A 51 9.46 11.39 11.78
C ALA A 51 10.70 11.70 12.60
N ARG A 52 11.86 11.84 11.98
CA ARG A 52 13.11 12.21 12.68
C ARG A 52 13.03 13.63 13.26
N ARG A 53 12.34 14.54 12.56
CA ARG A 53 12.09 15.89 13.07
C ARG A 53 10.96 15.95 14.11
N LYS A 54 10.25 14.85 14.27
CA LYS A 54 9.08 14.77 15.18
C LYS A 54 7.99 15.77 14.80
N ASP A 55 7.83 16.00 13.50
CA ASP A 55 6.84 16.93 12.94
C ASP A 55 5.59 16.16 12.55
N LEU A 56 4.58 16.17 13.43
CA LEU A 56 3.37 15.37 13.24
C LEU A 56 2.59 15.74 11.99
N VAL A 57 2.53 17.02 11.66
CA VAL A 57 1.82 17.49 10.48
C VAL A 57 2.48 16.93 9.20
N GLU A 58 3.80 17.03 9.14
CA GLU A 58 4.55 16.50 8.00
C GLU A 58 4.52 14.98 7.95
N ILE A 59 4.48 14.30 9.08
CA ILE A 59 4.29 12.84 9.13
C ILE A 59 2.95 12.47 8.49
N ALA A 60 1.89 13.17 8.90
CA ALA A 60 0.56 12.90 8.36
C ALA A 60 0.50 13.16 6.85
N ASP A 61 1.13 14.24 6.38
CA ASP A 61 1.18 14.58 4.97
C ASP A 61 1.92 13.49 4.18
N ALA A 62 3.07 13.05 4.67
CA ALA A 62 3.86 12.00 4.02
C ALA A 62 3.09 10.67 3.94
N LEU A 63 2.39 10.30 5.01
CA LEU A 63 1.60 9.07 5.00
C LEU A 63 0.39 9.18 4.07
N GLY A 64 -0.25 10.34 4.02
CA GLY A 64 -1.33 10.59 3.08
C GLY A 64 -0.88 10.50 1.64
N ASP A 65 0.26 11.12 1.32
CA ASP A 65 0.84 11.07 -0.02
C ASP A 65 1.24 9.64 -0.39
N LYS A 66 1.79 8.90 0.56
CA LYS A 66 2.14 7.50 0.33
C LYS A 66 0.91 6.67 0.00
N LEU A 67 -0.19 6.89 0.71
CA LEU A 67 -1.45 6.21 0.42
C LEU A 67 -1.94 6.58 -0.99
N TYR A 68 -1.83 7.85 -1.36
CA TYR A 68 -2.22 8.33 -2.68
C TYR A 68 -1.44 7.60 -3.77
N ILE A 69 -0.12 7.54 -3.64
CA ILE A 69 0.77 6.87 -4.59
C ILE A 69 0.49 5.35 -4.61
N LEU A 70 0.24 4.76 -3.45
CA LEU A 70 -0.10 3.33 -3.38
C LEU A 70 -1.38 3.04 -4.16
N CYS A 71 -2.41 3.86 -4.00
CA CYS A 71 -3.66 3.71 -4.76
C CYS A 71 -3.41 3.84 -6.26
N GLY A 72 -2.56 4.77 -6.68
CA GLY A 72 -2.18 4.92 -8.07
C GLY A 72 -1.45 3.69 -8.61
N THR A 73 -0.63 3.05 -7.79
CA THR A 73 0.08 1.83 -8.18
C THR A 73 -0.88 0.64 -8.31
N ILE A 74 -1.85 0.55 -7.40
CA ILE A 74 -2.92 -0.45 -7.50
C ILE A 74 -3.67 -0.29 -8.82
N LEU A 75 -4.01 0.94 -9.18
CA LEU A 75 -4.69 1.25 -10.44
C LEU A 75 -3.84 0.92 -11.66
N ALA A 76 -2.53 1.21 -11.58
CA ALA A 76 -1.63 0.90 -12.69
C ALA A 76 -1.66 -0.59 -13.05
N HIS A 77 -1.77 -1.45 -12.04
CA HIS A 77 -1.85 -2.90 -12.24
C HIS A 77 -3.28 -3.43 -12.38
N GLY A 78 -4.28 -2.57 -12.37
CA GLY A 78 -5.67 -2.99 -12.51
C GLY A 78 -6.19 -3.83 -11.35
N LEU A 79 -5.67 -3.60 -10.14
CA LEU A 79 -6.04 -4.38 -8.95
C LEU A 79 -7.11 -3.71 -8.09
N GLN A 80 -7.72 -2.63 -8.57
CA GLN A 80 -8.69 -1.84 -7.81
C GLN A 80 -9.90 -2.65 -7.35
N ASP A 81 -10.30 -3.68 -8.10
CA ASP A 81 -11.45 -4.51 -7.76
C ASP A 81 -11.05 -5.75 -6.94
N LYS A 82 -9.77 -5.97 -6.70
CA LYS A 82 -9.26 -7.15 -5.99
C LYS A 82 -8.53 -6.82 -4.70
N ILE A 83 -8.10 -5.60 -4.53
CA ILE A 83 -7.20 -5.26 -3.41
C ILE A 83 -7.86 -5.47 -2.04
N VAL A 84 -9.17 -5.28 -1.95
CA VAL A 84 -9.91 -5.51 -0.69
C VAL A 84 -9.87 -7.00 -0.32
N GLU A 85 -10.09 -7.88 -1.30
CA GLU A 85 -10.00 -9.33 -1.06
C GLU A 85 -8.58 -9.72 -0.65
N VAL A 86 -7.57 -9.14 -1.31
CA VAL A 86 -6.18 -9.39 -0.98
C VAL A 86 -5.89 -8.96 0.45
N PHE A 87 -6.33 -7.77 0.83
CA PHE A 87 -6.14 -7.26 2.19
C PHE A 87 -6.81 -8.17 3.21
N ASN A 88 -8.03 -8.62 2.93
CA ASN A 88 -8.77 -9.50 3.83
C ASN A 88 -8.06 -10.85 4.01
N GLU A 89 -7.46 -11.39 2.95
CA GLU A 89 -6.66 -12.61 3.05
C GLU A 89 -5.39 -12.39 3.86
N ILE A 90 -4.76 -11.25 3.70
CA ILE A 90 -3.60 -10.88 4.52
C ILE A 90 -4.00 -10.77 5.98
N GLN A 91 -5.13 -10.14 6.27
CA GLN A 91 -5.63 -10.01 7.63
C GLN A 91 -5.87 -11.38 8.26
N LYS A 92 -6.53 -12.26 7.52
CA LYS A 92 -6.81 -13.63 7.97
C LYS A 92 -5.50 -14.37 8.25
N SER A 93 -4.54 -14.28 7.34
CA SER A 93 -3.23 -14.92 7.50
C SER A 93 -2.49 -14.35 8.72
N ASN A 94 -2.54 -13.04 8.92
CA ASN A 94 -1.90 -12.42 10.07
C ASN A 94 -2.53 -12.85 11.38
N MET A 95 -3.84 -12.96 11.43
CA MET A 95 -4.53 -13.42 12.64
C MET A 95 -4.22 -14.88 12.95
N SER A 96 -3.92 -15.69 11.93
CA SER A 96 -3.53 -17.09 12.13
C SER A 96 -2.14 -17.23 12.78
N LYS A 97 -1.38 -16.14 12.91
CA LYS A 97 -0.07 -16.14 13.58
C LYS A 97 -0.18 -16.07 15.09
N LEU A 98 -1.38 -15.96 15.63
CA LEU A 98 -1.60 -16.02 17.07
C LEU A 98 -1.49 -17.48 17.55
N SER A 99 -0.97 -17.65 18.77
CA SER A 99 -0.95 -18.97 19.41
C SER A 99 -2.37 -19.36 19.85
N ILE A 100 -2.52 -20.62 20.32
CA ILE A 100 -3.83 -21.15 20.75
C ILE A 100 -4.46 -20.30 21.85
N ASP A 101 -3.66 -19.72 22.73
CA ASP A 101 -4.17 -18.88 23.84
C ASP A 101 -4.39 -17.40 23.43
N GLY A 102 -4.21 -17.10 22.16
CA GLY A 102 -4.43 -15.75 21.64
C GLY A 102 -3.22 -14.84 21.74
N THR A 103 -2.08 -15.32 22.20
CA THR A 103 -0.88 -14.49 22.27
C THR A 103 -0.10 -14.54 20.96
N PRO A 104 0.53 -13.43 20.55
CA PRO A 104 1.32 -13.43 19.33
C PRO A 104 2.63 -14.19 19.49
N VAL A 105 3.07 -14.83 18.39
CA VAL A 105 4.40 -15.43 18.30
C VAL A 105 5.29 -14.44 17.54
N ILE A 106 6.28 -13.89 18.22
CA ILE A 106 7.11 -12.80 17.68
C ILE A 106 8.54 -13.30 17.46
N ARG A 107 9.09 -12.99 16.29
CA ARG A 107 10.49 -13.30 15.97
C ARG A 107 11.42 -12.29 16.64
N GLU A 108 12.75 -12.62 16.64
CA GLU A 108 13.78 -11.75 17.23
C GLU A 108 13.79 -10.34 16.63
N ASP A 109 13.42 -10.20 15.36
CA ASP A 109 13.37 -8.90 14.69
C ASP A 109 12.02 -8.19 14.89
N TRP A 110 11.22 -8.65 15.82
CA TRP A 110 9.90 -8.11 16.16
C TRP A 110 8.85 -8.26 15.07
N LYS A 111 9.10 -9.11 14.08
CA LYS A 111 8.08 -9.48 13.11
C LYS A 111 7.29 -10.66 13.63
N ILE A 112 5.98 -10.63 13.40
CA ILE A 112 5.10 -11.70 13.81
C ILE A 112 5.32 -12.91 12.88
N LEU A 113 5.51 -14.10 13.45
CA LEU A 113 5.66 -15.31 12.66
C LEU A 113 4.37 -15.68 11.96
N LYS A 114 4.49 -16.20 10.74
CA LYS A 114 3.32 -16.71 10.03
C LYS A 114 2.74 -17.92 10.77
N GLY A 115 1.42 -17.88 10.96
CA GLY A 115 0.71 -19.02 11.48
C GLY A 115 0.50 -20.10 10.42
N PRO A 116 0.06 -21.27 10.83
CA PRO A 116 -0.32 -22.31 9.89
C PRO A 116 -1.60 -21.93 9.16
N ASN A 117 -1.65 -22.15 7.87
CA ASN A 117 -2.88 -21.95 7.09
C ASN A 117 -2.83 -22.65 5.76
#